data_e7d85e00b7cc2a98def53bac0f8933b1
#
_entry.id   e7d85e00b7cc2a98def53bac0f8933b1
#
_cell.length_a   1.000
_cell.length_b   1.000
_cell.length_c   1.000
_cell.angle_alpha   90.00
_cell.angle_beta   90.00
_cell.angle_gamma   90.00
#
_symmetry.space_group_name_H-M   'P 1'
#
loop_
_entity.id
_entity.type
_entity.pdbx_description
1 polymer ?
#
loop_
_entity_poly.entity_id
_entity_poly.type
_entity_poly.pdbx_seq_one_letter_code
_entity_poly.pdbx_strand_id
1 'polypeptide(L)'
;MIKIRGGKQHHKDIAQITIDWAISRLGLSDSTFEVILVIQALDGYCGECLPGREAHRPRYNVSINPDQSLRNFIGTIIHEMIHVRQYLEGEWTQDGERECGELEMLLTDELWRQGLI
;
A
#
# COMPACT_ATOMS: atom_id res chain seq x y z
N MET A 1 11.09 -6.59 3.18
CA MET A 1 11.89 -5.52 2.56
C MET A 1 11.03 -4.65 1.67
N ILE A 2 11.19 -3.34 1.77
CA ILE A 2 10.39 -2.39 1.00
C ILE A 2 11.34 -1.61 0.08
N LYS A 3 11.00 -1.56 -1.21
CA LYS A 3 11.71 -0.75 -2.20
C LYS A 3 10.72 0.22 -2.81
N ILE A 4 11.08 1.50 -2.84
CA ILE A 4 10.23 2.57 -3.40
C ILE A 4 10.97 3.20 -4.57
N ARG A 5 10.31 3.24 -5.73
CA ARG A 5 10.88 3.73 -6.98
C ARG A 5 9.94 4.73 -7.64
N GLY A 6 10.51 5.61 -8.46
CA GLY A 6 9.74 6.59 -9.24
C GLY A 6 9.27 7.77 -8.44
N GLY A 7 8.51 8.64 -9.08
CA GLY A 7 7.98 9.84 -8.47
C GLY A 7 9.07 10.86 -8.10
N LYS A 8 8.64 11.93 -7.45
CA LYS A 8 9.53 12.95 -6.90
C LYS A 8 9.94 12.56 -5.47
N GLN A 9 10.93 13.25 -4.92
CA GLN A 9 11.43 12.91 -3.57
C GLN A 9 10.32 13.01 -2.51
N HIS A 10 9.47 14.02 -2.57
CA HIS A 10 8.38 14.15 -1.61
C HIS A 10 7.37 13.00 -1.70
N HIS A 11 7.12 12.46 -2.90
CA HIS A 11 6.28 11.27 -3.07
C HIS A 11 6.90 10.06 -2.38
N LYS A 12 8.22 9.88 -2.56
CA LYS A 12 8.94 8.76 -1.93
C LYS A 12 8.93 8.87 -0.41
N ASP A 13 9.13 10.06 0.12
CA ASP A 13 9.16 10.30 1.56
C ASP A 13 7.80 10.01 2.20
N ILE A 14 6.72 10.49 1.57
CA ILE A 14 5.35 10.23 2.03
C ILE A 14 5.02 8.73 1.94
N ALA A 15 5.41 8.10 0.84
CA ALA A 15 5.18 6.67 0.64
C ALA A 15 5.90 5.84 1.70
N GLN A 16 7.13 6.18 2.04
CA GLN A 16 7.90 5.47 3.06
C GLN A 16 7.22 5.56 4.44
N ILE A 17 6.82 6.76 4.84
CA ILE A 17 6.11 6.97 6.11
C ILE A 17 4.81 6.16 6.12
N THR A 18 4.03 6.25 5.05
CA THR A 18 2.73 5.58 4.95
C THR A 18 2.87 4.06 5.00
N ILE A 19 3.80 3.51 4.23
CA ILE A 19 3.96 2.05 4.15
C ILE A 19 4.51 1.48 5.45
N ASP A 20 5.44 2.16 6.11
CA ASP A 20 5.97 1.73 7.40
C ASP A 20 4.87 1.74 8.47
N TRP A 21 4.07 2.80 8.47
CA TRP A 21 2.91 2.89 9.38
C TRP A 21 1.91 1.77 9.12
N ALA A 22 1.59 1.52 7.84
CA ALA A 22 0.63 0.49 7.45
C ALA A 22 1.11 -0.92 7.84
N ILE A 23 2.38 -1.22 7.64
CA ILE A 23 2.96 -2.51 8.04
C ILE A 23 2.76 -2.74 9.54
N SER A 24 3.06 -1.76 10.35
CA SER A 24 2.87 -1.84 11.80
C SER A 24 1.39 -1.96 12.16
N ARG A 25 0.57 -1.09 11.60
CA ARG A 25 -0.87 -1.01 11.93
C ARG A 25 -1.65 -2.25 11.51
N LEU A 26 -1.25 -2.87 10.40
CA LEU A 26 -1.90 -4.08 9.87
C LEU A 26 -1.33 -5.37 10.47
N GLY A 27 -0.37 -5.27 11.38
CA GLY A 27 0.20 -6.44 12.04
C GLY A 27 1.13 -7.26 11.15
N LEU A 28 1.79 -6.63 10.19
CA LEU A 28 2.65 -7.31 9.22
C LEU A 28 4.14 -7.29 9.58
N SER A 29 4.50 -6.71 10.73
CA SER A 29 5.90 -6.49 11.11
C SER A 29 6.71 -7.79 11.22
N ASP A 30 6.08 -8.89 11.63
CA ASP A 30 6.73 -10.19 11.78
C ASP A 30 6.63 -11.08 10.55
N SER A 31 5.95 -10.60 9.50
CA SER A 31 5.78 -11.35 8.25
C SER A 31 7.00 -11.18 7.35
N THR A 32 7.37 -12.26 6.67
CA THR A 32 8.46 -12.22 5.68
C THR A 32 7.86 -12.00 4.30
N PHE A 33 8.06 -10.81 3.76
CA PHE A 33 7.60 -10.47 2.42
C PHE A 33 8.42 -9.32 1.84
N GLU A 34 8.29 -9.11 0.55
CA GLU A 34 8.93 -7.99 -0.15
C GLU A 34 7.84 -7.19 -0.88
N VAL A 35 7.94 -5.88 -0.83
CA VAL A 35 7.10 -4.96 -1.61
C VAL A 35 8.00 -4.08 -2.47
N ILE A 36 7.70 -4.05 -3.76
CA ILE A 36 8.29 -3.09 -4.68
C ILE A 36 7.18 -2.10 -5.03
N LEU A 37 7.27 -0.89 -4.49
CA LEU A 37 6.30 0.16 -4.73
C LEU A 37 6.85 1.11 -5.80
N VAL A 38 6.12 1.24 -6.90
CA VAL A 38 6.49 2.11 -8.01
C VAL A 38 5.49 3.25 -8.10
N ILE A 39 6.00 4.48 -8.02
CA ILE A 39 5.19 5.70 -8.16
C ILE A 39 5.26 6.11 -9.61
N GLN A 40 4.17 5.90 -10.34
CA GLN A 40 4.10 6.16 -11.77
C GLN A 40 2.68 6.49 -12.20
N ALA A 41 2.55 7.27 -13.26
CA ALA A 41 1.24 7.58 -13.83
C ALA A 41 0.56 6.29 -14.27
N LEU A 42 -0.70 6.13 -13.87
CA LEU A 42 -1.54 4.98 -14.22
C LEU A 42 -2.75 5.48 -15.00
N ASP A 43 -3.13 4.72 -16.02
CA ASP A 43 -4.24 5.11 -16.88
C ASP A 43 -5.56 4.61 -16.32
N GLY A 44 -6.34 5.54 -15.77
CA GLY A 44 -7.71 5.28 -15.33
C GLY A 44 -7.86 4.72 -13.92
N TYR A 45 -6.78 4.58 -13.13
CA TYR A 45 -6.89 4.08 -11.76
C TYR A 45 -5.81 4.66 -10.84
N CYS A 46 -6.05 4.60 -9.54
CA CYS A 46 -5.20 5.24 -8.53
C CYS A 46 -4.03 4.35 -8.09
N GLY A 47 -4.22 3.05 -8.05
CA GLY A 47 -3.19 2.11 -7.61
C GLY A 47 -3.51 0.68 -7.96
N GLU A 48 -2.52 -0.20 -7.78
CA GLU A 48 -2.63 -1.62 -8.11
C GLU A 48 -1.68 -2.42 -7.24
N CYS A 49 -2.09 -3.62 -6.85
CA CYS A 49 -1.26 -4.56 -6.13
C CYS A 49 -1.33 -5.92 -6.83
N LEU A 50 -0.18 -6.40 -7.30
CA LEU A 50 -0.09 -7.68 -7.99
C LEU A 50 0.92 -8.58 -7.28
N PRO A 51 0.57 -9.87 -7.03
CA PRO A 51 1.55 -10.81 -6.48
C PRO A 51 2.65 -11.09 -7.50
N GLY A 52 3.89 -11.13 -7.03
CA GLY A 52 5.04 -11.51 -7.83
C GLY A 52 5.25 -13.02 -7.82
N ARG A 53 6.19 -13.48 -8.65
CA ARG A 53 6.49 -14.92 -8.82
C ARG A 53 7.83 -15.29 -8.18
N GLU A 54 8.08 -14.86 -6.95
CA GLU A 54 9.30 -15.26 -6.25
C GLU A 54 9.17 -16.63 -5.60
N ALA A 55 10.20 -17.46 -5.74
CA ALA A 55 10.18 -18.85 -5.28
C ALA A 55 10.35 -19.01 -3.77
N HIS A 56 10.96 -18.03 -3.09
CA HIS A 56 11.39 -18.20 -1.71
C HIS A 56 10.64 -17.34 -0.70
N ARG A 57 9.97 -16.29 -1.14
CA ARG A 57 9.15 -15.44 -0.27
C ARG A 57 8.13 -14.67 -1.09
N PRO A 58 6.99 -14.32 -0.48
CA PRO A 58 6.01 -13.49 -1.18
C PRO A 58 6.59 -12.15 -1.59
N ARG A 59 6.34 -11.76 -2.82
CA ARG A 59 6.67 -10.44 -3.35
C ARG A 59 5.42 -9.81 -3.93
N TYR A 60 5.23 -8.55 -3.68
CA TYR A 60 4.10 -7.79 -4.20
C TYR A 60 4.60 -6.57 -4.95
N ASN A 61 4.08 -6.39 -6.16
CA ASN A 61 4.37 -5.22 -6.99
C ASN A 61 3.20 -4.27 -6.83
N VAL A 62 3.46 -3.11 -6.22
CA VAL A 62 2.46 -2.11 -5.93
C VAL A 62 2.74 -0.88 -6.78
N SER A 63 1.77 -0.44 -7.56
CA SER A 63 1.89 0.78 -8.37
C SER A 63 0.93 1.82 -7.83
N ILE A 64 1.41 3.05 -7.67
CA ILE A 64 0.64 4.16 -7.12
C ILE A 64 0.72 5.35 -8.07
N ASN A 65 -0.42 5.89 -8.45
CA ASN A 65 -0.49 7.08 -9.28
C ASN A 65 -0.18 8.33 -8.43
N PRO A 66 0.84 9.14 -8.81
CA PRO A 66 1.17 10.35 -8.05
C PRO A 66 0.20 11.49 -8.32
N ASP A 67 -0.59 11.42 -9.39
CA ASP A 67 -1.49 12.49 -9.79
C ASP A 67 -2.82 12.40 -9.06
N GLN A 68 -2.78 12.66 -7.76
CA GLN A 68 -3.94 12.68 -6.88
C GLN A 68 -3.63 13.53 -5.65
N SER A 69 -4.66 13.91 -4.90
CA SER A 69 -4.45 14.69 -3.67
C SER A 69 -3.57 13.92 -2.68
N LEU A 70 -2.91 14.63 -1.77
CA LEU A 70 -2.06 14.00 -0.75
C LEU A 70 -2.85 12.94 0.04
N ARG A 71 -4.05 13.28 0.48
CA ARG A 71 -4.89 12.36 1.26
C ARG A 71 -5.25 11.10 0.44
N ASN A 72 -5.59 11.27 -0.84
CA ASN A 72 -5.89 10.14 -1.71
C ASN A 72 -4.66 9.29 -2.00
N PHE A 73 -3.50 9.92 -2.16
CA PHE A 73 -2.23 9.22 -2.35
C PHE A 73 -1.93 8.30 -1.16
N ILE A 74 -2.08 8.83 0.05
CA ILE A 74 -1.91 8.07 1.29
C ILE A 74 -2.93 6.92 1.36
N GLY A 75 -4.20 7.23 1.11
CA GLY A 75 -5.28 6.23 1.14
C GLY A 75 -5.07 5.12 0.14
N THR A 76 -4.58 5.44 -1.06
CA THR A 76 -4.28 4.44 -2.09
C THR A 76 -3.17 3.49 -1.63
N ILE A 77 -2.11 4.00 -1.01
CA ILE A 77 -1.04 3.14 -0.48
C ILE A 77 -1.59 2.21 0.60
N ILE A 78 -2.40 2.73 1.52
CA ILE A 78 -3.03 1.93 2.57
C ILE A 78 -3.92 0.84 1.95
N HIS A 79 -4.72 1.19 0.94
CA HIS A 79 -5.58 0.26 0.22
C HIS A 79 -4.76 -0.92 -0.33
N GLU A 80 -3.66 -0.62 -1.01
CA GLU A 80 -2.82 -1.68 -1.60
C GLU A 80 -2.12 -2.51 -0.52
N MET A 81 -1.75 -1.93 0.61
CA MET A 81 -1.17 -2.69 1.72
C MET A 81 -2.20 -3.60 2.40
N ILE A 82 -3.47 -3.24 2.41
CA ILE A 82 -4.54 -4.12 2.86
C ILE A 82 -4.62 -5.35 1.95
N HIS A 83 -4.49 -5.16 0.63
CA HIS A 83 -4.42 -6.28 -0.31
C HIS A 83 -3.21 -7.17 -0.05
N VAL A 84 -2.05 -6.60 0.28
CA VAL A 84 -0.87 -7.38 0.67
C VAL A 84 -1.21 -8.30 1.86
N ARG A 85 -1.86 -7.75 2.88
CA ARG A 85 -2.29 -8.55 4.03
C ARG A 85 -3.24 -9.68 3.61
N GLN A 86 -4.22 -9.38 2.74
CA GLN A 86 -5.16 -10.38 2.24
C GLN A 86 -4.46 -11.51 1.50
N TYR A 87 -3.49 -11.19 0.65
CA TYR A 87 -2.69 -12.20 -0.05
C TYR A 87 -1.89 -13.06 0.93
N LEU A 88 -1.27 -12.44 1.94
CA LEU A 88 -0.47 -13.17 2.94
C LEU A 88 -1.34 -14.10 3.79
N GLU A 89 -2.58 -13.71 4.07
CA GLU A 89 -3.55 -14.52 4.82
C GLU A 89 -4.25 -15.55 3.95
N GLY A 90 -4.08 -15.50 2.63
CA GLY A 90 -4.76 -16.39 1.70
C GLY A 90 -6.25 -16.11 1.55
N GLU A 91 -6.70 -14.93 1.96
CA GLU A 91 -8.12 -14.57 2.03
C GLU A 91 -8.57 -13.63 0.92
N TRP A 92 -7.92 -13.65 -0.22
CA TRP A 92 -8.36 -12.85 -1.35
C TRP A 92 -9.67 -13.45 -1.90
N THR A 93 -10.79 -12.84 -1.53
CA THR A 93 -12.13 -13.20 -2.00
C THR A 93 -12.75 -11.99 -2.68
N GLN A 94 -13.96 -12.15 -3.26
CA GLN A 94 -14.70 -11.02 -3.82
C GLN A 94 -14.97 -9.93 -2.79
N ASP A 95 -15.05 -10.28 -1.52
CA ASP A 95 -15.24 -9.32 -0.42
C ASP A 95 -13.95 -8.55 -0.08
N GLY A 96 -12.80 -8.93 -0.65
CA GLY A 96 -11.53 -8.25 -0.41
C GLY A 96 -11.55 -6.77 -0.75
N GLU A 97 -12.16 -6.40 -1.87
CA GLU A 97 -12.31 -4.98 -2.26
C GLU A 97 -13.21 -4.22 -1.30
N ARG A 98 -14.26 -4.84 -0.80
CA ARG A 98 -15.17 -4.23 0.17
C ARG A 98 -14.45 -3.96 1.49
N GLU A 99 -13.71 -4.93 2.00
CA GLU A 99 -12.89 -4.76 3.20
C GLU A 99 -11.89 -3.63 3.01
N CYS A 100 -11.19 -3.62 1.87
CA CYS A 100 -10.24 -2.56 1.54
C CYS A 100 -10.87 -1.19 1.57
N GLY A 101 -12.04 -1.02 0.95
CA GLY A 101 -12.73 0.27 0.90
C GLY A 101 -13.12 0.77 2.29
N GLU A 102 -13.62 -0.12 3.13
CA GLU A 102 -14.02 0.23 4.50
C GLU A 102 -12.81 0.57 5.37
N LEU A 103 -11.77 -0.25 5.35
CA LEU A 103 -10.58 -0.05 6.15
C LEU A 103 -9.74 1.13 5.68
N GLU A 104 -9.66 1.36 4.37
CA GLU A 104 -8.91 2.48 3.81
C GLU A 104 -9.34 3.80 4.42
N MET A 105 -10.64 4.06 4.48
CA MET A 105 -11.16 5.30 5.04
C MET A 105 -10.80 5.46 6.52
N LEU A 106 -11.00 4.40 7.29
CA LEU A 106 -10.71 4.42 8.73
C LEU A 106 -9.21 4.62 9.01
N LEU A 107 -8.38 3.87 8.31
CA LEU A 107 -6.92 3.91 8.52
C LEU A 107 -6.31 5.19 8.00
N THR A 108 -6.80 5.72 6.88
CA THR A 108 -6.34 7.01 6.35
C THR A 108 -6.65 8.14 7.34
N ASP A 109 -7.84 8.15 7.92
CA ASP A 109 -8.21 9.12 8.95
C ASP A 109 -7.32 8.98 10.18
N GLU A 110 -7.04 7.75 10.61
CA GLU A 110 -6.19 7.49 11.77
C GLU A 110 -4.77 8.02 11.55
N LEU A 111 -4.15 7.70 10.42
CA LEU A 111 -2.82 8.19 10.08
C LEU A 111 -2.79 9.72 9.98
N TRP A 112 -3.78 10.29 9.30
CA TRP A 112 -3.89 11.74 9.13
C TRP A 112 -3.95 12.47 10.46
N ARG A 113 -4.71 11.94 11.42
CA ARG A 113 -4.85 12.54 12.76
C ARG A 113 -3.59 12.43 13.61
N GLN A 114 -2.72 11.46 13.33
CA GLN A 114 -1.47 11.32 14.07
C GLN A 114 -0.44 12.38 13.70
N GLY A 115 -0.66 13.14 12.63
CA GLY A 115 0.22 14.24 12.24
C GLY A 115 1.61 13.80 11.76
N LEU A 116 1.74 12.58 11.26
CA LEU A 116 3.01 12.06 10.75
C LEU A 116 3.35 12.59 9.36
N ILE A 117 2.37 13.11 8.66
CA ILE A 117 2.52 13.65 7.31
C ILE A 117 1.99 15.06 7.25
#